data_e9434dcbcf9210a4259e0de681a43586
#
_entry.id   e9434dcbcf9210a4259e0de681a43586
#
_cell.length_a   1.000
_cell.length_b   1.000
_cell.length_c   1.000
_cell.angle_alpha   90.00
_cell.angle_beta   90.00
_cell.angle_gamma   90.00
#
_symmetry.space_group_name_H-M   'P 1'
#
loop_
_entity.id
_entity.type
_entity.pdbx_description
1 polymer ?
#
loop_
_entity_poly.entity_id
_entity_poly.type
_entity_poly.pdbx_seq_one_letter_code
_entity_poly.pdbx_strand_id
1 'polypeptide(L)'
;MVPGVFTNRIIMKTSIRKALAFVVAFAMAGATLFSQEMSSLMFRKPVKSPEVTAEGVTFRFKGQKARMVQVSASWLGYRPAEMTQGPDGVWSVTLPTPGPELYTYTFVVDGVSMLDPSNVLVQRDGSRYMNAVLVEGGYADNYKQCDKPGNLEQVWYHSAENDMTRRLFVYTPYGYDPKKPKVKYPVLYLLHGGGGDEDAWTTLGRTCQILDNLIAQGKAAPMLVVMPNGNPSQYASQTLQIPEKKIEREYASGFDNYTSLVADIVPFIESRYNVIAGKKGRAVAGLSMGGGQSFYIAFRNVDKFSAVGVFASGLIGASAIGGEPFDAEKQIPGMLSTPEKFNKFDVIYLSCGEQDNRIEGMKEFKKTLDEKGYKGVVWEQWPGGHEWKVWRRDLAAFVQLIFKK
;
A
#
# COMPACT_ATOMS: atom_id res chain seq x y z
N MET A 1 0.52 -40.79 79.76
CA MET A 1 1.27 -39.84 78.93
C MET A 1 0.76 -39.92 77.50
N VAL A 2 0.10 -38.89 77.04
CA VAL A 2 -0.53 -38.87 75.68
C VAL A 2 0.40 -38.12 74.76
N PRO A 3 0.95 -38.77 73.73
CA PRO A 3 1.73 -38.08 72.70
C PRO A 3 0.81 -37.81 71.46
N GLY A 4 0.14 -36.67 71.44
CA GLY A 4 -0.76 -36.39 70.33
C GLY A 4 -0.96 -34.92 69.98
N VAL A 5 -0.53 -33.98 70.79
CA VAL A 5 -0.91 -32.58 70.66
C VAL A 5 0.16 -31.74 69.97
N PHE A 6 1.43 -32.19 69.95
CA PHE A 6 2.52 -31.38 69.32
C PHE A 6 2.64 -31.54 67.78
N THR A 7 2.26 -32.66 67.22
CA THR A 7 2.39 -32.92 65.80
C THR A 7 1.37 -32.13 64.95
N ASN A 8 0.14 -31.97 65.47
CA ASN A 8 -0.91 -31.23 64.70
C ASN A 8 -0.67 -29.72 64.59
N ARG A 9 0.02 -29.10 65.55
CA ARG A 9 0.33 -27.68 65.50
C ARG A 9 1.43 -27.34 64.49
N ILE A 10 2.38 -28.23 64.26
CA ILE A 10 3.46 -28.03 63.32
C ILE A 10 2.92 -28.24 61.89
N ILE A 11 2.09 -29.24 61.66
CA ILE A 11 1.49 -29.53 60.33
C ILE A 11 0.53 -28.38 59.95
N MET A 12 -0.26 -27.85 60.87
CA MET A 12 -1.19 -26.75 60.61
C MET A 12 -0.46 -25.43 60.30
N LYS A 13 0.65 -25.14 60.96
CA LYS A 13 1.49 -23.97 60.66
C LYS A 13 2.19 -24.09 59.31
N THR A 14 2.60 -25.27 58.89
CA THR A 14 3.23 -25.52 57.59
C THR A 14 2.22 -25.43 56.46
N SER A 15 0.99 -25.93 56.66
CA SER A 15 -0.11 -25.80 55.68
C SER A 15 -0.56 -24.35 55.50
N ILE A 16 -0.66 -23.57 56.59
CA ILE A 16 -1.02 -22.15 56.48
C ILE A 16 0.08 -21.33 55.79
N ARG A 17 1.36 -21.63 56.05
CA ARG A 17 2.48 -20.99 55.35
C ARG A 17 2.51 -21.33 53.86
N LYS A 18 2.22 -22.59 53.48
CA LYS A 18 2.10 -22.98 52.07
C LYS A 18 0.89 -22.32 51.38
N ALA A 19 -0.26 -22.25 52.08
CA ALA A 19 -1.44 -21.56 51.55
C ALA A 19 -1.20 -20.05 51.37
N LEU A 20 -0.52 -19.40 52.36
CA LEU A 20 -0.16 -17.99 52.24
C LEU A 20 0.86 -17.73 51.11
N ALA A 21 1.85 -18.61 50.95
CA ALA A 21 2.81 -18.52 49.88
C ALA A 21 2.13 -18.73 48.50
N PHE A 22 1.12 -19.59 48.42
CA PHE A 22 0.33 -19.79 47.19
C PHE A 22 -0.54 -18.56 46.86
N VAL A 23 -1.16 -17.95 47.87
CA VAL A 23 -1.97 -16.72 47.72
C VAL A 23 -1.09 -15.54 47.32
N VAL A 24 0.09 -15.39 47.91
CA VAL A 24 1.05 -14.34 47.52
C VAL A 24 1.63 -14.57 46.13
N ALA A 25 1.93 -15.82 45.77
CA ALA A 25 2.37 -16.17 44.40
C ALA A 25 1.26 -15.92 43.38
N PHE A 26 -0.01 -16.22 43.72
CA PHE A 26 -1.16 -15.94 42.83
C PHE A 26 -1.45 -14.44 42.75
N ALA A 27 -1.29 -13.69 43.83
CA ALA A 27 -1.42 -12.24 43.81
C ALA A 27 -0.29 -11.56 43.02
N MET A 28 0.94 -12.06 43.10
CA MET A 28 2.07 -11.58 42.32
C MET A 28 1.94 -12.00 40.82
N ALA A 29 1.45 -13.20 40.52
CA ALA A 29 1.14 -13.62 39.18
C ALA A 29 -0.05 -12.83 38.58
N GLY A 30 -1.05 -12.49 39.41
CA GLY A 30 -2.14 -11.60 38.99
C GLY A 30 -1.70 -10.15 38.72
N ALA A 31 -0.68 -9.68 39.44
CA ALA A 31 -0.12 -8.35 39.18
C ALA A 31 0.73 -8.26 37.90
N THR A 32 1.26 -9.39 37.44
CA THR A 32 1.99 -9.47 36.14
C THR A 32 1.10 -9.76 34.93
N LEU A 33 -0.19 -10.05 35.17
CA LEU A 33 -1.19 -10.27 34.11
C LEU A 33 -1.96 -9.01 33.72
N PHE A 34 -1.51 -7.81 34.12
CA PHE A 34 -1.94 -6.62 33.40
C PHE A 34 -1.34 -6.69 32.00
N SER A 35 -2.20 -7.02 31.03
CA SER A 35 -1.77 -7.08 29.65
C SER A 35 -1.14 -5.73 29.27
N GLN A 36 -0.18 -5.76 28.40
CA GLN A 36 0.47 -4.57 27.87
C GLN A 36 -0.58 -3.56 27.31
N GLU A 37 -1.73 -4.06 26.89
CA GLU A 37 -2.89 -3.28 26.45
C GLU A 37 -3.54 -2.50 27.60
N MET A 38 -3.74 -3.12 28.76
CA MET A 38 -4.30 -2.44 29.95
C MET A 38 -3.37 -1.36 30.48
N SER A 39 -2.05 -1.58 30.45
CA SER A 39 -1.10 -0.55 30.88
C SER A 39 -1.10 0.66 29.94
N SER A 40 -1.29 0.44 28.63
CA SER A 40 -1.38 1.53 27.65
C SER A 40 -2.66 2.35 27.80
N LEU A 41 -3.78 1.74 28.20
CA LEU A 41 -5.05 2.41 28.48
C LEU A 41 -5.03 3.20 29.78
N MET A 42 -4.38 2.67 30.85
CA MET A 42 -4.40 3.29 32.20
C MET A 42 -3.44 4.47 32.35
N PHE A 43 -2.33 4.51 31.60
CA PHE A 43 -1.25 5.46 31.82
C PHE A 43 -1.05 6.55 30.77
N ARG A 44 -1.84 6.56 29.69
CA ARG A 44 -1.76 7.62 28.68
C ARG A 44 -3.00 8.52 28.72
N LYS A 45 -2.80 9.80 29.07
CA LYS A 45 -3.71 10.83 28.57
C LYS A 45 -3.33 11.07 27.11
N PRO A 46 -4.16 10.66 26.15
CA PRO A 46 -3.86 10.89 24.74
C PRO A 46 -3.86 12.40 24.46
N VAL A 47 -2.88 12.87 23.71
CA VAL A 47 -2.94 14.20 23.09
C VAL A 47 -3.54 14.02 21.70
N LYS A 48 -4.35 14.97 21.24
CA LYS A 48 -4.88 14.94 19.89
C LYS A 48 -3.79 15.35 18.91
N SER A 49 -3.32 14.44 18.09
CA SER A 49 -2.29 14.66 17.06
C SER A 49 -2.47 13.65 15.92
N PRO A 50 -2.39 14.09 14.64
CA PRO A 50 -2.47 15.46 14.20
C PRO A 50 -3.91 16.02 14.30
N GLU A 51 -4.03 17.34 14.28
CA GLU A 51 -5.33 18.01 14.20
C GLU A 51 -5.33 18.98 13.01
N VAL A 52 -6.25 18.76 12.07
CA VAL A 52 -6.42 19.63 10.90
C VAL A 52 -7.51 20.66 11.21
N THR A 53 -7.17 21.94 11.07
CA THR A 53 -8.07 23.09 11.26
C THR A 53 -7.93 24.07 10.10
N ALA A 54 -8.72 25.14 10.12
CA ALA A 54 -8.59 26.21 9.14
C ALA A 54 -7.23 26.94 9.20
N GLU A 55 -6.60 26.93 10.37
CA GLU A 55 -5.29 27.58 10.61
C GLU A 55 -4.12 26.73 10.13
N GLY A 56 -4.32 25.41 9.99
CA GLY A 56 -3.28 24.50 9.57
C GLY A 56 -3.37 23.12 10.17
N VAL A 57 -2.26 22.39 10.14
CA VAL A 57 -2.10 21.06 10.76
C VAL A 57 -1.31 21.22 12.04
N THR A 58 -1.96 20.95 13.17
CA THR A 58 -1.32 21.02 14.50
C THR A 58 -0.85 19.64 14.92
N PHE A 59 0.43 19.51 15.18
CA PHE A 59 1.06 18.31 15.75
C PHE A 59 1.33 18.51 17.24
N ARG A 60 1.13 17.44 18.01
CA ARG A 60 1.39 17.44 19.46
C ARG A 60 2.08 16.15 19.87
N PHE A 61 3.11 16.29 20.72
CA PHE A 61 3.87 15.17 21.26
C PHE A 61 4.07 15.34 22.76
N LYS A 62 3.71 14.31 23.53
CA LYS A 62 3.92 14.34 24.99
C LYS A 62 5.26 13.75 25.35
N GLY A 63 6.20 14.60 25.73
CA GLY A 63 7.58 14.18 26.06
C GLY A 63 8.26 15.13 27.05
N GLN A 64 7.97 14.97 28.35
CA GLN A 64 8.52 15.85 29.39
C GLN A 64 10.05 15.88 29.46
N LYS A 65 10.70 14.76 29.14
CA LYS A 65 12.17 14.59 29.24
C LYS A 65 12.89 14.85 27.90
N ALA A 66 12.17 15.04 26.79
CA ALA A 66 12.77 15.36 25.52
C ALA A 66 13.42 16.76 25.58
N ARG A 67 14.56 16.90 24.97
CA ARG A 67 15.29 18.17 24.85
C ARG A 67 14.94 18.92 23.57
N MET A 68 14.58 18.17 22.54
CA MET A 68 14.21 18.70 21.22
C MET A 68 13.17 17.77 20.60
N VAL A 69 12.11 18.35 20.08
CA VAL A 69 11.10 17.62 19.29
C VAL A 69 10.85 18.41 18.01
N GLN A 70 10.85 17.72 16.89
CA GLN A 70 10.58 18.24 15.58
C GLN A 70 9.58 17.35 14.85
N VAL A 71 8.87 17.90 13.87
CA VAL A 71 8.04 17.15 12.91
C VAL A 71 8.64 17.25 11.52
N SER A 72 8.83 16.09 10.87
CA SER A 72 9.29 15.99 9.49
C SER A 72 8.11 15.56 8.62
N ALA A 73 7.62 16.43 7.75
CA ALA A 73 6.43 16.23 6.95
C ALA A 73 6.72 16.30 5.45
N SER A 74 6.00 15.48 4.65
CA SER A 74 6.24 15.35 3.21
C SER A 74 6.09 16.67 2.44
N TRP A 75 5.14 17.54 2.82
CA TRP A 75 4.96 18.85 2.15
C TRP A 75 6.01 19.89 2.51
N LEU A 76 6.86 19.61 3.50
CA LEU A 76 8.03 20.43 3.83
C LEU A 76 9.30 19.92 3.15
N GLY A 77 9.18 18.97 2.23
CA GLY A 77 10.33 18.26 1.65
C GLY A 77 11.10 17.48 2.72
N TYR A 78 10.40 17.03 3.76
CA TYR A 78 10.96 16.36 4.94
C TYR A 78 11.99 17.17 5.72
N ARG A 79 12.02 18.50 5.58
CA ARG A 79 12.79 19.39 6.44
C ARG A 79 12.10 19.45 7.80
N PRO A 80 12.79 19.12 8.90
CA PRO A 80 12.18 19.13 10.22
C PRO A 80 11.76 20.54 10.63
N ALA A 81 10.53 20.68 11.14
CA ALA A 81 10.03 21.90 11.78
C ALA A 81 10.09 21.72 13.31
N GLU A 82 10.65 22.71 14.00
CA GLU A 82 10.79 22.66 15.45
C GLU A 82 9.44 22.80 16.15
N MET A 83 9.29 22.10 17.27
CA MET A 83 8.13 22.16 18.15
C MET A 83 8.50 22.90 19.45
N THR A 84 7.54 23.58 20.05
CA THR A 84 7.70 24.29 21.30
C THR A 84 7.05 23.52 22.44
N GLN A 85 7.74 23.38 23.56
CA GLN A 85 7.21 22.71 24.75
C GLN A 85 6.35 23.66 25.59
N GLY A 86 5.13 23.25 25.87
CA GLY A 86 4.23 23.90 26.82
C GLY A 86 4.53 23.51 28.30
N PRO A 87 3.91 24.24 29.26
CA PRO A 87 4.12 24.00 30.67
C PRO A 87 3.60 22.62 31.15
N ASP A 88 2.73 21.99 30.41
CA ASP A 88 2.19 20.63 30.63
C ASP A 88 3.10 19.51 30.07
N GLY A 89 4.27 19.89 29.51
CA GLY A 89 5.21 18.96 28.89
C GLY A 89 4.81 18.44 27.50
N VAL A 90 3.79 19.07 26.90
CA VAL A 90 3.37 18.77 25.54
C VAL A 90 4.11 19.70 24.56
N TRP A 91 4.79 19.09 23.61
CA TRP A 91 5.39 19.79 22.47
C TRP A 91 4.34 20.00 21.38
N SER A 92 4.31 21.17 20.78
CA SER A 92 3.34 21.49 19.71
C SER A 92 3.93 22.39 18.64
N VAL A 93 3.40 22.26 17.44
CA VAL A 93 3.60 23.18 16.31
C VAL A 93 2.37 23.12 15.41
N THR A 94 1.96 24.28 14.88
CA THR A 94 0.96 24.35 13.81
C THR A 94 1.66 24.76 12.52
N LEU A 95 1.54 23.91 11.52
CA LEU A 95 2.10 24.15 10.19
C LEU A 95 0.99 24.59 9.22
N PRO A 96 1.27 25.52 8.30
CA PRO A 96 0.30 25.91 7.28
C PRO A 96 -0.23 24.69 6.53
N THR A 97 -1.52 24.69 6.20
CA THR A 97 -2.15 23.62 5.43
C THR A 97 -1.66 23.65 3.99
N PRO A 98 -1.10 22.54 3.49
CA PRO A 98 -0.56 22.47 2.13
C PRO A 98 -1.62 22.30 1.04
N GLY A 99 -2.89 22.20 1.42
CA GLY A 99 -4.03 21.89 0.56
C GLY A 99 -4.54 20.45 0.72
N PRO A 100 -5.68 20.12 0.09
CA PRO A 100 -6.32 18.80 0.22
C PRO A 100 -5.47 17.68 -0.38
N GLU A 101 -4.98 16.77 0.46
CA GLU A 101 -4.24 15.57 0.08
C GLU A 101 -4.00 14.67 1.31
N LEU A 102 -3.48 13.46 1.07
CA LEU A 102 -2.94 12.58 2.11
C LEU A 102 -1.44 12.75 2.19
N TYR A 103 -0.97 13.26 3.32
CA TYR A 103 0.43 13.54 3.59
C TYR A 103 1.01 12.56 4.60
N THR A 104 2.32 12.39 4.57
CA THR A 104 3.06 11.58 5.54
C THR A 104 3.94 12.43 6.43
N TYR A 105 4.18 11.97 7.66
CA TYR A 105 5.08 12.63 8.61
C TYR A 105 5.66 11.64 9.63
N THR A 106 6.72 12.07 10.29
CA THR A 106 7.30 11.44 11.49
C THR A 106 7.70 12.51 12.48
N PHE A 107 7.81 12.17 13.77
CA PHE A 107 8.51 13.00 14.73
C PHE A 107 10.01 12.71 14.73
N VAL A 108 10.80 13.71 15.07
CA VAL A 108 12.22 13.57 15.40
C VAL A 108 12.41 14.04 16.84
N VAL A 109 12.68 13.09 17.73
CA VAL A 109 12.82 13.34 19.16
C VAL A 109 14.27 13.09 19.56
N ASP A 110 14.96 14.12 20.03
CA ASP A 110 16.39 14.09 20.36
C ASP A 110 17.26 13.45 19.28
N GLY A 111 16.94 13.70 18.00
CA GLY A 111 17.64 13.17 16.83
C GLY A 111 17.15 11.79 16.34
N VAL A 112 16.20 11.15 17.02
CA VAL A 112 15.65 9.84 16.62
C VAL A 112 14.30 10.01 15.94
N SER A 113 14.18 9.49 14.70
CA SER A 113 12.90 9.45 13.98
C SER A 113 11.98 8.40 14.59
N MET A 114 10.72 8.78 14.85
CA MET A 114 9.72 7.90 15.42
C MET A 114 8.31 8.20 14.91
N LEU A 115 7.43 7.22 15.04
CA LEU A 115 6.01 7.41 14.76
C LEU A 115 5.34 8.27 15.86
N ASP A 116 4.29 8.99 15.45
CA ASP A 116 3.38 9.66 16.38
C ASP A 116 2.57 8.61 17.15
N PRO A 117 2.76 8.50 18.49
CA PRO A 117 2.04 7.50 19.27
C PRO A 117 0.55 7.82 19.46
N SER A 118 0.12 9.00 19.05
CA SER A 118 -1.28 9.45 19.13
C SER A 118 -2.05 9.25 17.83
N ASN A 119 -1.37 8.83 16.75
CA ASN A 119 -1.98 8.62 15.45
C ASN A 119 -1.85 7.15 15.01
N VAL A 120 -2.98 6.48 14.87
CA VAL A 120 -3.05 5.07 14.43
C VAL A 120 -2.95 4.91 12.91
N LEU A 121 -3.06 6.00 12.15
CA LEU A 121 -2.93 5.96 10.70
C LEU A 121 -1.46 5.89 10.32
N VAL A 122 -0.97 4.68 10.08
CA VAL A 122 0.41 4.39 9.72
C VAL A 122 0.47 3.88 8.28
N GLN A 123 1.46 4.33 7.54
CA GLN A 123 1.79 3.88 6.20
C GLN A 123 3.21 3.32 6.18
N ARG A 124 3.44 2.37 5.28
CA ARG A 124 4.75 1.75 5.10
C ARG A 124 5.21 1.90 3.64
N ASP A 125 6.43 2.34 3.46
CA ASP A 125 7.12 2.41 2.16
C ASP A 125 8.44 1.62 2.27
N GLY A 126 8.44 0.42 1.73
CA GLY A 126 9.51 -0.55 1.92
C GLY A 126 9.75 -0.83 3.42
N SER A 127 10.91 -0.46 3.94
CA SER A 127 11.26 -0.60 5.37
C SER A 127 10.89 0.63 6.22
N ARG A 128 10.39 1.71 5.62
CA ARG A 128 10.07 2.95 6.33
C ARG A 128 8.62 2.99 6.77
N TYR A 129 8.39 3.29 8.03
CA TYR A 129 7.07 3.55 8.58
C TYR A 129 6.89 5.05 8.82
N MET A 130 5.73 5.56 8.49
CA MET A 130 5.36 6.96 8.63
C MET A 130 3.90 7.05 9.08
N ASN A 131 3.56 8.07 9.86
CA ASN A 131 2.16 8.39 10.05
C ASN A 131 1.61 9.16 8.85
N ALA A 132 0.31 9.14 8.69
CA ALA A 132 -0.37 9.93 7.68
C ALA A 132 -1.36 10.90 8.30
N VAL A 133 -1.59 12.01 7.60
CA VAL A 133 -2.63 12.99 7.91
C VAL A 133 -3.39 13.30 6.61
N LEU A 134 -4.70 13.21 6.68
CA LEU A 134 -5.60 13.54 5.59
C LEU A 134 -6.06 14.98 5.76
N VAL A 135 -5.75 15.83 4.78
CA VAL A 135 -6.36 17.14 4.58
C VAL A 135 -7.48 16.97 3.57
N GLU A 136 -8.70 17.12 4.02
CA GLU A 136 -9.92 16.81 3.24
C GLU A 136 -10.19 17.84 2.13
N GLY A 137 -10.95 17.43 1.12
CA GLY A 137 -11.38 18.25 -0.02
C GLY A 137 -10.86 17.72 -1.36
N GLY A 138 -11.55 18.08 -2.45
CA GLY A 138 -11.14 17.73 -3.82
C GLY A 138 -10.89 16.23 -4.02
N TYR A 139 -9.73 15.88 -4.58
CA TYR A 139 -9.35 14.48 -4.79
C TYR A 139 -9.18 13.68 -3.48
N ALA A 140 -8.79 14.36 -2.40
CA ALA A 140 -8.55 13.73 -1.11
C ALA A 140 -9.84 13.18 -0.46
N ASP A 141 -11.01 13.61 -0.91
CA ASP A 141 -12.28 13.04 -0.45
C ASP A 141 -12.45 11.56 -0.83
N ASN A 142 -11.79 11.11 -1.89
CA ASN A 142 -11.77 9.69 -2.26
C ASN A 142 -10.89 8.85 -1.31
N TYR A 143 -10.08 9.47 -0.45
CA TYR A 143 -9.20 8.76 0.48
C TYR A 143 -9.83 8.53 1.85
N LYS A 144 -11.03 9.07 2.09
CA LYS A 144 -11.82 8.88 3.31
C LYS A 144 -12.36 7.46 3.39
N GLN A 145 -12.61 7.01 4.61
CA GLN A 145 -13.34 5.77 4.82
C GLN A 145 -14.77 5.92 4.30
N CYS A 146 -15.19 4.98 3.45
CA CYS A 146 -16.56 4.90 2.94
C CYS A 146 -17.47 4.18 3.93
N ASP A 147 -18.77 4.54 3.97
CA ASP A 147 -19.77 3.86 4.81
C ASP A 147 -20.09 2.43 4.36
N LYS A 148 -19.80 2.11 3.10
CA LYS A 148 -19.95 0.76 2.51
C LYS A 148 -18.59 0.25 2.04
N PRO A 149 -17.69 -0.10 2.98
CA PRO A 149 -16.36 -0.56 2.63
C PRO A 149 -16.39 -1.96 2.01
N GLY A 150 -15.50 -2.19 1.06
CA GLY A 150 -15.14 -3.51 0.62
C GLY A 150 -14.25 -4.23 1.63
N ASN A 151 -13.80 -5.43 1.28
CA ASN A 151 -12.88 -6.20 2.11
C ASN A 151 -11.49 -6.25 1.48
N LEU A 152 -10.47 -6.34 2.32
CA LEU A 152 -9.10 -6.57 1.93
C LEU A 152 -8.62 -7.89 2.52
N GLU A 153 -8.30 -8.86 1.66
CA GLU A 153 -7.77 -10.15 2.05
C GLU A 153 -6.26 -10.21 1.80
N GLN A 154 -5.52 -10.70 2.77
CA GLN A 154 -4.13 -11.10 2.61
C GLN A 154 -4.09 -12.59 2.25
N VAL A 155 -3.58 -12.92 1.08
CA VAL A 155 -3.66 -14.26 0.50
C VAL A 155 -2.29 -14.78 0.16
N TRP A 156 -2.02 -16.04 0.51
CA TRP A 156 -0.81 -16.76 0.14
C TRP A 156 -1.08 -17.67 -1.06
N TYR A 157 -0.13 -17.74 -1.98
CA TYR A 157 -0.17 -18.61 -3.14
C TYR A 157 1.22 -19.19 -3.44
N HIS A 158 1.25 -20.34 -4.07
CA HIS A 158 2.48 -20.89 -4.61
C HIS A 158 2.72 -20.33 -6.01
N SER A 159 3.87 -19.71 -6.22
CA SER A 159 4.34 -19.27 -7.54
C SER A 159 5.24 -20.36 -8.11
N ALA A 160 4.76 -21.08 -9.12
CA ALA A 160 5.54 -22.10 -9.81
C ALA A 160 6.70 -21.48 -10.61
N GLU A 161 6.46 -20.31 -11.24
CA GLU A 161 7.49 -19.57 -11.97
C GLU A 161 8.70 -19.16 -11.08
N ASN A 162 8.43 -18.88 -9.79
CA ASN A 162 9.46 -18.44 -8.86
C ASN A 162 9.87 -19.54 -7.86
N ASP A 163 9.22 -20.71 -7.91
CA ASP A 163 9.43 -21.83 -6.99
C ASP A 163 9.42 -21.36 -5.52
N MET A 164 8.40 -20.59 -5.14
CA MET A 164 8.24 -20.10 -3.78
C MET A 164 6.80 -19.80 -3.41
N THR A 165 6.48 -19.83 -2.13
CA THR A 165 5.22 -19.31 -1.58
C THR A 165 5.32 -17.80 -1.48
N ARG A 166 4.35 -17.11 -2.08
CA ARG A 166 4.26 -15.65 -2.14
C ARG A 166 2.95 -15.15 -1.57
N ARG A 167 2.90 -13.88 -1.26
CA ARG A 167 1.73 -13.19 -0.73
C ARG A 167 1.25 -12.13 -1.71
N LEU A 168 -0.07 -11.91 -1.70
CA LEU A 168 -0.71 -10.79 -2.40
C LEU A 168 -1.89 -10.28 -1.57
N PHE A 169 -2.37 -9.08 -1.87
CA PHE A 169 -3.64 -8.59 -1.35
C PHE A 169 -4.73 -8.62 -2.42
N VAL A 170 -5.95 -8.93 -1.99
CA VAL A 170 -7.13 -8.91 -2.84
C VAL A 170 -8.18 -8.01 -2.19
N TYR A 171 -8.51 -6.91 -2.86
CA TYR A 171 -9.68 -6.11 -2.54
C TYR A 171 -10.91 -6.71 -3.22
N THR A 172 -12.00 -6.87 -2.47
CA THR A 172 -13.32 -7.25 -2.99
C THR A 172 -14.31 -6.13 -2.68
N PRO A 173 -15.16 -5.69 -3.63
CA PRO A 173 -16.06 -4.55 -3.43
C PRO A 173 -17.16 -4.88 -2.43
N TYR A 174 -17.76 -3.84 -1.83
CA TYR A 174 -18.93 -3.99 -0.98
C TYR A 174 -20.01 -4.84 -1.64
N GLY A 175 -20.52 -5.82 -0.90
CA GLY A 175 -21.55 -6.76 -1.38
C GLY A 175 -21.00 -7.97 -2.17
N TYR A 176 -19.68 -8.11 -2.31
CA TYR A 176 -19.10 -9.34 -2.82
C TYR A 176 -19.45 -10.51 -1.90
N ASP A 177 -19.97 -11.60 -2.49
CA ASP A 177 -20.32 -12.83 -1.75
C ASP A 177 -19.77 -14.04 -2.51
N PRO A 178 -18.81 -14.78 -1.94
CA PRO A 178 -18.23 -15.96 -2.58
C PRO A 178 -19.26 -17.09 -2.79
N LYS A 179 -20.36 -17.08 -2.03
CA LYS A 179 -21.46 -18.06 -2.15
C LYS A 179 -22.41 -17.78 -3.31
N LYS A 180 -22.21 -16.67 -4.04
CA LYS A 180 -22.99 -16.30 -5.22
C LYS A 180 -22.20 -16.42 -6.52
N PRO A 181 -21.85 -17.63 -6.98
CA PRO A 181 -20.93 -17.84 -8.12
C PRO A 181 -21.47 -17.33 -9.46
N LYS A 182 -22.77 -17.02 -9.55
CA LYS A 182 -23.38 -16.41 -10.74
C LYS A 182 -23.10 -14.91 -10.86
N VAL A 183 -22.78 -14.24 -9.73
CA VAL A 183 -22.39 -12.82 -9.72
C VAL A 183 -20.88 -12.76 -9.87
N LYS A 184 -20.43 -12.30 -11.02
CA LYS A 184 -19.01 -12.24 -11.37
C LYS A 184 -18.53 -10.81 -11.54
N TYR A 185 -17.31 -10.56 -11.13
CA TYR A 185 -16.66 -9.25 -11.14
C TYR A 185 -15.44 -9.24 -12.05
N PRO A 186 -15.14 -8.14 -12.72
CA PRO A 186 -13.86 -7.96 -13.40
C PRO A 186 -12.73 -7.77 -12.40
N VAL A 187 -11.49 -7.93 -12.86
CA VAL A 187 -10.27 -7.88 -12.01
C VAL A 187 -9.28 -6.88 -12.57
N LEU A 188 -8.85 -5.96 -11.73
CA LEU A 188 -7.67 -5.11 -11.95
C LEU A 188 -6.47 -5.73 -11.23
N TYR A 189 -5.40 -6.04 -11.96
CA TYR A 189 -4.10 -6.38 -11.41
C TYR A 189 -3.29 -5.09 -11.29
N LEU A 190 -2.92 -4.70 -10.06
CA LEU A 190 -2.36 -3.39 -9.74
C LEU A 190 -0.96 -3.53 -9.14
N LEU A 191 0.06 -3.05 -9.87
CA LEU A 191 1.47 -3.31 -9.60
C LEU A 191 2.15 -2.11 -8.94
N HIS A 192 2.93 -2.37 -7.88
CA HIS A 192 3.70 -1.35 -7.16
C HIS A 192 5.00 -0.96 -7.89
N GLY A 193 5.67 0.06 -7.40
CA GLY A 193 6.95 0.55 -7.92
C GLY A 193 8.18 -0.08 -7.28
N GLY A 194 9.35 0.27 -7.76
CA GLY A 194 10.63 -0.17 -7.22
C GLY A 194 10.76 0.19 -5.73
N GLY A 195 11.28 -0.74 -4.93
CA GLY A 195 11.41 -0.60 -3.47
C GLY A 195 10.13 -0.83 -2.67
N GLY A 196 8.95 -0.90 -3.32
CA GLY A 196 7.69 -1.27 -2.71
C GLY A 196 7.48 -2.78 -2.65
N ASP A 197 6.30 -3.17 -2.21
CA ASP A 197 5.84 -4.55 -2.15
C ASP A 197 4.29 -4.60 -2.28
N GLU A 198 3.70 -5.77 -2.06
CA GLU A 198 2.26 -5.99 -2.17
C GLU A 198 1.41 -5.10 -1.25
N ASP A 199 1.99 -4.48 -0.20
CA ASP A 199 1.29 -3.59 0.72
C ASP A 199 1.25 -2.12 0.27
N ALA A 200 2.07 -1.74 -0.69
CA ALA A 200 2.21 -0.34 -1.10
C ALA A 200 0.90 0.30 -1.56
N TRP A 201 0.14 -0.38 -2.40
CA TRP A 201 -1.15 0.11 -2.89
C TRP A 201 -2.25 0.09 -1.81
N THR A 202 -2.16 -0.80 -0.81
CA THR A 202 -3.15 -0.87 0.27
C THR A 202 -3.02 0.32 1.23
N THR A 203 -1.80 0.67 1.61
CA THR A 203 -1.51 1.72 2.60
C THR A 203 -1.25 3.08 1.96
N LEU A 204 -0.17 3.22 1.18
CA LEU A 204 0.20 4.47 0.49
C LEU A 204 -0.77 4.84 -0.62
N GLY A 205 -1.22 3.84 -1.40
CA GLY A 205 -2.11 4.02 -2.53
C GLY A 205 -3.57 4.27 -2.16
N ARG A 206 -4.02 3.91 -0.95
CA ARG A 206 -5.42 4.05 -0.51
C ARG A 206 -6.42 3.36 -1.45
N THR A 207 -6.01 2.27 -2.08
CA THR A 207 -6.80 1.59 -3.11
C THR A 207 -8.22 1.24 -2.65
N CYS A 208 -8.38 0.68 -1.45
CA CYS A 208 -9.69 0.31 -0.92
C CYS A 208 -10.61 1.53 -0.84
N GLN A 209 -10.15 2.62 -0.24
CA GLN A 209 -10.95 3.83 -0.05
C GLN A 209 -11.31 4.48 -1.40
N ILE A 210 -10.36 4.55 -2.33
CA ILE A 210 -10.60 5.09 -3.68
C ILE A 210 -11.69 4.28 -4.38
N LEU A 211 -11.56 2.95 -4.39
CA LEU A 211 -12.55 2.08 -5.03
C LEU A 211 -13.91 2.17 -4.35
N ASP A 212 -13.96 2.07 -3.01
CA ASP A 212 -15.20 2.15 -2.25
C ASP A 212 -15.98 3.43 -2.55
N ASN A 213 -15.30 4.58 -2.52
CA ASN A 213 -15.92 5.87 -2.78
C ASN A 213 -16.38 6.02 -4.24
N LEU A 214 -15.56 5.62 -5.21
CA LEU A 214 -15.90 5.74 -6.62
C LEU A 214 -17.01 4.74 -7.03
N ILE A 215 -17.02 3.54 -6.48
CA ILE A 215 -18.09 2.55 -6.69
C ILE A 215 -19.39 3.04 -6.05
N ALA A 216 -19.35 3.55 -4.82
CA ALA A 216 -20.53 4.11 -4.15
C ALA A 216 -21.13 5.33 -4.90
N GLN A 217 -20.30 6.12 -5.58
CA GLN A 217 -20.70 7.24 -6.44
C GLN A 217 -21.18 6.80 -7.83
N GLY A 218 -21.11 5.50 -8.18
CA GLY A 218 -21.43 4.99 -9.51
C GLY A 218 -20.44 5.42 -10.61
N LYS A 219 -19.25 5.92 -10.24
CA LYS A 219 -18.20 6.37 -11.17
C LYS A 219 -17.30 5.25 -11.64
N ALA A 220 -17.09 4.22 -10.81
CA ALA A 220 -16.33 3.02 -11.16
C ALA A 220 -17.23 1.78 -11.11
N ALA A 221 -16.97 0.83 -11.99
CA ALA A 221 -17.63 -0.48 -11.92
C ALA A 221 -17.15 -1.24 -10.67
N PRO A 222 -18.03 -1.99 -9.98
CA PRO A 222 -17.58 -2.92 -8.94
C PRO A 222 -16.60 -3.94 -9.53
N MET A 223 -15.40 -4.01 -8.96
CA MET A 223 -14.31 -4.87 -9.42
C MET A 223 -13.50 -5.43 -8.26
N LEU A 224 -12.80 -6.53 -8.48
CA LEU A 224 -11.72 -6.96 -7.61
C LEU A 224 -10.43 -6.23 -8.00
N VAL A 225 -9.56 -5.98 -7.00
CA VAL A 225 -8.20 -5.49 -7.25
C VAL A 225 -7.21 -6.44 -6.61
N VAL A 226 -6.30 -6.96 -7.41
CA VAL A 226 -5.23 -7.86 -6.99
C VAL A 226 -3.93 -7.09 -6.95
N MET A 227 -3.31 -7.01 -5.79
CA MET A 227 -2.08 -6.27 -5.54
C MET A 227 -0.97 -7.26 -5.15
N PRO A 228 -0.23 -7.78 -6.10
CA PRO A 228 0.86 -8.71 -5.84
C PRO A 228 2.18 -7.98 -5.62
N ASN A 229 3.20 -8.71 -5.17
CA ASN A 229 4.57 -8.24 -5.19
C ASN A 229 5.18 -8.45 -6.58
N GLY A 230 5.44 -7.36 -7.29
CA GLY A 230 6.03 -7.36 -8.64
C GLY A 230 7.54 -7.60 -8.65
N ASN A 231 8.19 -7.70 -7.50
CA ASN A 231 9.60 -8.06 -7.43
C ASN A 231 9.74 -9.59 -7.28
N PRO A 232 10.23 -10.31 -8.31
CA PRO A 232 10.28 -11.77 -8.29
C PRO A 232 11.26 -12.34 -7.26
N SER A 233 12.28 -11.59 -6.87
CA SER A 233 13.29 -12.03 -5.89
C SER A 233 12.90 -11.73 -4.44
N GLN A 234 11.88 -10.92 -4.23
CA GLN A 234 11.46 -10.48 -2.90
C GLN A 234 10.39 -11.43 -2.36
N TYR A 235 10.62 -11.96 -1.18
CA TYR A 235 9.58 -12.64 -0.41
C TYR A 235 8.48 -11.68 0.01
N ALA A 236 7.38 -12.23 0.51
CA ALA A 236 6.37 -11.45 1.18
C ALA A 236 7.05 -10.51 2.18
N SER A 237 6.70 -9.22 2.08
CA SER A 237 7.43 -8.18 2.76
C SER A 237 7.63 -8.48 4.23
N GLN A 238 8.88 -8.40 4.64
CA GLN A 238 9.36 -8.30 6.02
C GLN A 238 8.68 -9.23 7.04
N THR A 239 8.41 -10.46 6.67
CA THR A 239 8.10 -11.46 7.67
C THR A 239 9.39 -11.95 8.28
N LEU A 240 9.54 -11.77 9.59
CA LEU A 240 10.53 -12.51 10.36
C LEU A 240 10.35 -14.00 10.02
N GLN A 241 11.43 -14.69 9.59
CA GLN A 241 11.49 -16.15 9.44
C GLN A 241 11.23 -16.73 8.03
N ILE A 242 10.97 -15.95 6.99
CA ILE A 242 11.04 -16.49 5.64
C ILE A 242 12.48 -16.36 5.15
N PRO A 243 13.19 -17.45 4.85
CA PRO A 243 14.56 -17.39 4.36
C PRO A 243 14.60 -16.67 3.02
N GLU A 244 15.59 -15.80 2.86
CA GLU A 244 15.84 -15.09 1.62
C GLU A 244 16.32 -16.11 0.57
N LYS A 245 15.52 -16.34 -0.47
CA LYS A 245 15.93 -17.15 -1.62
C LYS A 245 16.50 -16.19 -2.65
N LYS A 246 17.81 -16.25 -2.89
CA LYS A 246 18.40 -15.54 -4.03
C LYS A 246 17.91 -16.20 -5.31
N ILE A 247 17.11 -15.48 -6.06
CA ILE A 247 16.78 -15.86 -7.44
C ILE A 247 17.94 -15.35 -8.30
N GLU A 248 18.79 -16.24 -8.73
CA GLU A 248 19.82 -15.95 -9.74
C GLU A 248 19.14 -15.75 -11.10
N ARG A 249 18.53 -14.59 -11.29
CA ARG A 249 18.13 -14.13 -12.61
C ARG A 249 18.92 -12.87 -12.90
N GLU A 250 19.60 -12.85 -14.03
CA GLU A 250 20.12 -11.62 -14.58
C GLU A 250 18.97 -10.63 -14.72
N TYR A 251 18.99 -9.62 -13.89
CA TYR A 251 18.11 -8.45 -14.00
C TYR A 251 18.54 -7.59 -15.20
N ALA A 252 18.38 -8.11 -16.39
CA ALA A 252 18.65 -7.33 -17.61
C ALA A 252 17.73 -6.09 -17.72
N SER A 253 16.60 -6.12 -17.16
CA SER A 253 15.73 -4.97 -16.80
C SER A 253 14.61 -5.55 -15.95
N GLY A 254 14.44 -5.16 -14.70
CA GLY A 254 13.44 -5.72 -13.77
C GLY A 254 11.98 -5.59 -14.21
N PHE A 255 11.73 -5.30 -15.48
CA PHE A 255 10.41 -5.03 -16.04
C PHE A 255 9.80 -6.21 -16.80
N ASP A 256 10.62 -7.02 -17.50
CA ASP A 256 10.11 -8.06 -18.39
C ASP A 256 9.88 -9.43 -17.73
N ASN A 257 10.37 -9.60 -16.50
CA ASN A 257 10.42 -10.89 -15.82
C ASN A 257 9.21 -11.17 -14.90
N TYR A 258 8.12 -10.38 -15.02
CA TYR A 258 6.92 -10.62 -14.22
C TYR A 258 5.91 -11.52 -14.96
N THR A 259 6.41 -12.58 -15.61
CA THR A 259 5.60 -13.61 -16.28
C THR A 259 4.67 -14.34 -15.32
N SER A 260 5.06 -14.47 -14.05
CA SER A 260 4.25 -15.10 -13.00
C SER A 260 2.88 -14.43 -12.77
N LEU A 261 2.69 -13.17 -13.17
CA LEU A 261 1.35 -12.59 -13.14
C LEU A 261 0.37 -13.39 -14.01
N VAL A 262 0.78 -13.72 -15.22
CA VAL A 262 -0.07 -14.42 -16.19
C VAL A 262 -0.07 -15.92 -15.97
N ALA A 263 1.08 -16.48 -15.58
CA ALA A 263 1.25 -17.92 -15.40
C ALA A 263 0.66 -18.44 -14.08
N ASP A 264 0.86 -17.69 -12.98
CA ASP A 264 0.49 -18.14 -11.64
C ASP A 264 -0.72 -17.40 -11.08
N ILE A 265 -0.66 -16.05 -11.08
CA ILE A 265 -1.62 -15.23 -10.33
C ILE A 265 -2.99 -15.19 -11.00
N VAL A 266 -3.07 -15.00 -12.31
CA VAL A 266 -4.33 -14.96 -13.03
C VAL A 266 -5.12 -16.26 -12.84
N PRO A 267 -4.56 -17.47 -13.07
CA PRO A 267 -5.27 -18.72 -12.82
C PRO A 267 -5.65 -18.92 -11.35
N PHE A 268 -4.77 -18.54 -10.43
CA PHE A 268 -5.04 -18.63 -8.99
C PHE A 268 -6.28 -17.79 -8.59
N ILE A 269 -6.35 -16.54 -9.04
CA ILE A 269 -7.48 -15.65 -8.76
C ILE A 269 -8.78 -16.19 -9.38
N GLU A 270 -8.73 -16.65 -10.62
CA GLU A 270 -9.90 -17.18 -11.32
C GLU A 270 -10.44 -18.49 -10.73
N SER A 271 -9.58 -19.27 -10.09
CA SER A 271 -10.00 -20.49 -9.37
C SER A 271 -10.61 -20.22 -8.00
N ARG A 272 -10.27 -19.07 -7.38
CA ARG A 272 -10.63 -18.77 -5.98
C ARG A 272 -11.78 -17.78 -5.82
N TYR A 273 -11.94 -16.86 -6.78
CA TYR A 273 -12.90 -15.77 -6.67
C TYR A 273 -13.95 -15.80 -7.81
N ASN A 274 -15.12 -15.23 -7.54
CA ASN A 274 -16.19 -15.11 -8.54
C ASN A 274 -15.83 -13.98 -9.53
N VAL A 275 -15.04 -14.28 -10.54
CA VAL A 275 -14.54 -13.31 -11.50
C VAL A 275 -14.95 -13.61 -12.94
N ILE A 276 -14.98 -12.59 -13.77
CA ILE A 276 -15.19 -12.70 -15.21
C ILE A 276 -13.85 -13.14 -15.82
N ALA A 277 -13.77 -14.42 -16.19
CA ALA A 277 -12.59 -14.96 -16.84
C ALA A 277 -12.43 -14.39 -18.28
N GLY A 278 -11.17 -14.31 -18.72
CA GLY A 278 -10.83 -13.87 -20.07
C GLY A 278 -10.66 -12.36 -20.19
N LYS A 279 -10.34 -11.92 -21.40
CA LYS A 279 -9.89 -10.57 -21.73
C LYS A 279 -10.78 -9.46 -21.19
N LYS A 280 -12.09 -9.55 -21.44
CA LYS A 280 -13.05 -8.50 -21.03
C LYS A 280 -13.15 -8.28 -19.52
N GLY A 281 -12.78 -9.30 -18.74
CA GLY A 281 -12.78 -9.24 -17.28
C GLY A 281 -11.44 -8.87 -16.66
N ARG A 282 -10.41 -8.54 -17.45
CA ARG A 282 -9.07 -8.27 -16.91
C ARG A 282 -8.51 -6.95 -17.37
N ALA A 283 -7.93 -6.21 -16.43
CA ALA A 283 -7.09 -5.04 -16.65
C ALA A 283 -5.80 -5.17 -15.85
N VAL A 284 -4.73 -4.53 -16.31
CA VAL A 284 -3.47 -4.44 -15.57
C VAL A 284 -3.01 -2.98 -15.53
N ALA A 285 -2.53 -2.54 -14.38
CA ALA A 285 -1.96 -1.21 -14.22
C ALA A 285 -0.85 -1.21 -13.17
N GLY A 286 -0.02 -0.18 -13.18
CA GLY A 286 0.99 -0.02 -12.17
C GLY A 286 1.75 1.29 -12.27
N LEU A 287 2.49 1.58 -11.20
CA LEU A 287 3.30 2.79 -11.10
C LEU A 287 4.79 2.49 -11.27
N SER A 288 5.55 3.39 -11.86
CA SER A 288 7.02 3.30 -11.97
C SER A 288 7.48 1.94 -12.52
N MET A 289 8.18 1.12 -11.74
CA MET A 289 8.52 -0.27 -12.08
C MET A 289 7.27 -1.04 -12.53
N GLY A 290 6.19 -1.01 -11.74
CA GLY A 290 4.91 -1.65 -12.08
C GLY A 290 4.27 -1.08 -13.34
N GLY A 291 4.50 0.20 -13.67
CA GLY A 291 4.08 0.80 -14.94
C GLY A 291 4.82 0.18 -16.13
N GLY A 292 6.12 -0.02 -16.02
CA GLY A 292 6.91 -0.75 -17.01
C GLY A 292 6.47 -2.22 -17.14
N GLN A 293 6.26 -2.90 -16.02
CA GLN A 293 5.74 -4.27 -16.00
C GLN A 293 4.36 -4.37 -16.64
N SER A 294 3.45 -3.44 -16.33
CA SER A 294 2.10 -3.41 -16.91
C SER A 294 2.16 -3.25 -18.43
N PHE A 295 3.06 -2.39 -18.93
CA PHE A 295 3.32 -2.27 -20.38
C PHE A 295 3.73 -3.61 -20.99
N TYR A 296 4.77 -4.26 -20.45
CA TYR A 296 5.23 -5.55 -20.98
C TYR A 296 4.18 -6.65 -20.91
N ILE A 297 3.52 -6.78 -19.76
CA ILE A 297 2.50 -7.81 -19.55
C ILE A 297 1.35 -7.64 -20.57
N ALA A 298 0.84 -6.42 -20.71
CA ALA A 298 -0.29 -6.15 -21.58
C ALA A 298 0.06 -6.36 -23.06
N PHE A 299 1.14 -5.74 -23.53
CA PHE A 299 1.49 -5.78 -24.96
C PHE A 299 2.06 -7.14 -25.40
N ARG A 300 2.62 -7.95 -24.52
CA ARG A 300 2.96 -9.35 -24.81
C ARG A 300 1.76 -10.30 -24.71
N ASN A 301 0.65 -9.85 -24.14
CA ASN A 301 -0.57 -10.65 -23.93
C ASN A 301 -1.83 -9.89 -24.34
N VAL A 302 -1.84 -9.30 -25.51
CA VAL A 302 -2.92 -8.42 -26.03
C VAL A 302 -4.31 -9.08 -26.05
N ASP A 303 -4.35 -10.40 -26.05
CA ASP A 303 -5.60 -11.18 -26.04
C ASP A 303 -6.06 -11.55 -24.61
N LYS A 304 -5.30 -11.15 -23.56
CA LYS A 304 -5.61 -11.49 -22.16
C LYS A 304 -6.16 -10.32 -21.34
N PHE A 305 -5.89 -9.07 -21.75
CA PHE A 305 -6.30 -7.88 -21.01
C PHE A 305 -7.09 -6.92 -21.92
N SER A 306 -8.16 -6.33 -21.38
CA SER A 306 -8.96 -5.31 -22.09
C SER A 306 -8.40 -3.91 -21.91
N ALA A 307 -7.68 -3.64 -20.82
CA ALA A 307 -7.13 -2.33 -20.51
C ALA A 307 -5.76 -2.42 -19.85
N VAL A 308 -4.94 -1.39 -20.10
CA VAL A 308 -3.63 -1.22 -19.50
C VAL A 308 -3.46 0.21 -18.97
N GLY A 309 -2.93 0.34 -17.74
CA GLY A 309 -2.55 1.60 -17.11
C GLY A 309 -1.04 1.66 -16.84
N VAL A 310 -0.38 2.69 -17.35
CA VAL A 310 1.06 2.91 -17.23
C VAL A 310 1.27 4.25 -16.51
N PHE A 311 1.45 4.20 -15.20
CA PHE A 311 1.55 5.40 -14.35
C PHE A 311 3.03 5.74 -14.14
N ALA A 312 3.50 6.87 -14.69
CA ALA A 312 4.88 7.34 -14.59
C ALA A 312 5.91 6.20 -14.76
N SER A 313 5.88 5.53 -15.91
CA SER A 313 6.63 4.29 -16.16
C SER A 313 8.11 4.39 -15.77
N GLY A 314 8.62 3.38 -15.08
CA GLY A 314 10.05 3.24 -14.81
C GLY A 314 10.88 2.87 -16.06
N LEU A 315 10.22 2.56 -17.17
CA LEU A 315 10.84 2.18 -18.43
C LEU A 315 10.74 3.28 -19.48
N ILE A 316 9.51 3.78 -19.74
CA ILE A 316 9.23 4.79 -20.74
C ILE A 316 9.59 6.16 -20.18
N GLY A 317 10.47 6.90 -20.85
CA GLY A 317 10.93 8.21 -20.42
C GLY A 317 11.90 8.20 -19.23
N ALA A 318 12.22 7.05 -18.66
CA ALA A 318 13.32 6.96 -17.71
C ALA A 318 14.64 7.11 -18.47
N SER A 319 15.56 7.90 -17.93
CA SER A 319 16.96 7.85 -18.36
C SER A 319 17.43 6.43 -18.17
N ALA A 320 17.82 5.79 -19.25
CA ALA A 320 18.02 4.35 -19.32
C ALA A 320 18.80 3.79 -18.13
N ILE A 321 18.22 2.80 -17.48
CA ILE A 321 19.03 1.79 -16.78
C ILE A 321 19.80 1.07 -17.89
N GLY A 322 21.08 1.44 -18.08
CA GLY A 322 21.93 0.92 -19.16
C GLY A 322 22.23 1.87 -20.32
N GLY A 323 21.74 3.13 -20.31
CA GLY A 323 22.22 4.18 -21.21
C GLY A 323 21.48 4.34 -22.54
N GLU A 324 20.55 3.43 -22.92
CA GLU A 324 19.83 3.56 -24.19
C GLU A 324 18.40 4.10 -23.99
N PRO A 325 17.89 5.00 -24.86
CA PRO A 325 16.50 5.44 -24.85
C PRO A 325 15.52 4.27 -25.00
N PHE A 326 14.30 4.45 -24.44
CA PHE A 326 13.23 3.49 -24.64
C PHE A 326 12.85 3.41 -26.13
N ASP A 327 12.85 2.19 -26.67
CA ASP A 327 12.42 1.87 -28.02
C ASP A 327 11.30 0.81 -27.95
N ALA A 328 10.08 1.21 -28.26
CA ALA A 328 8.91 0.34 -28.19
C ALA A 328 8.97 -0.84 -29.15
N GLU A 329 9.53 -0.67 -30.35
CA GLU A 329 9.66 -1.73 -31.35
C GLU A 329 10.70 -2.77 -30.90
N LYS A 330 11.82 -2.32 -30.31
CA LYS A 330 12.86 -3.20 -29.75
C LYS A 330 12.33 -4.00 -28.58
N GLN A 331 11.50 -3.37 -27.72
CA GLN A 331 10.95 -3.99 -26.52
C GLN A 331 9.79 -4.94 -26.81
N ILE A 332 8.94 -4.58 -27.77
CA ILE A 332 7.78 -5.37 -28.22
C ILE A 332 7.83 -5.42 -29.77
N PRO A 333 8.54 -6.42 -30.33
CA PRO A 333 8.68 -6.52 -31.79
C PRO A 333 7.34 -6.57 -32.52
N GLY A 334 7.18 -5.71 -33.49
CA GLY A 334 5.95 -5.54 -34.27
C GLY A 334 5.00 -4.48 -33.73
N MET A 335 5.24 -3.92 -32.53
CA MET A 335 4.35 -2.96 -31.92
C MET A 335 4.14 -1.71 -32.79
N LEU A 336 5.19 -1.18 -33.40
CA LEU A 336 5.10 0.01 -34.24
C LEU A 336 5.03 -0.31 -35.74
N SER A 337 5.54 -1.46 -36.18
CA SER A 337 5.56 -1.89 -37.57
C SER A 337 4.30 -2.66 -38.00
N THR A 338 3.59 -3.29 -37.05
CA THR A 338 2.31 -4.00 -37.28
C THR A 338 1.31 -3.66 -36.16
N PRO A 339 0.94 -2.38 -36.01
CA PRO A 339 0.16 -1.91 -34.86
C PRO A 339 -1.23 -2.55 -34.76
N GLU A 340 -1.80 -3.01 -35.83
CA GLU A 340 -3.11 -3.70 -35.86
C GLU A 340 -3.13 -5.01 -35.06
N LYS A 341 -1.98 -5.64 -34.84
CA LYS A 341 -1.85 -6.83 -33.98
C LYS A 341 -1.94 -6.49 -32.50
N PHE A 342 -1.57 -5.27 -32.14
CA PHE A 342 -1.47 -4.79 -30.76
C PHE A 342 -2.59 -3.82 -30.37
N ASN A 343 -3.27 -3.21 -31.34
CA ASN A 343 -4.35 -2.26 -31.13
C ASN A 343 -5.66 -2.98 -30.76
N LYS A 344 -5.64 -3.66 -29.61
CA LYS A 344 -6.74 -4.52 -29.14
C LYS A 344 -7.26 -4.14 -27.76
N PHE A 345 -6.80 -3.03 -27.19
CA PHE A 345 -7.24 -2.57 -25.88
C PHE A 345 -8.43 -1.62 -25.99
N ASP A 346 -9.35 -1.71 -25.03
CA ASP A 346 -10.42 -0.73 -24.86
C ASP A 346 -9.85 0.59 -24.30
N VAL A 347 -8.84 0.48 -23.42
CA VAL A 347 -8.15 1.61 -22.79
C VAL A 347 -6.64 1.35 -22.72
N ILE A 348 -5.85 2.29 -23.23
CA ILE A 348 -4.42 2.42 -22.98
C ILE A 348 -4.22 3.74 -22.22
N TYR A 349 -4.12 3.67 -20.89
CA TYR A 349 -3.97 4.85 -20.05
C TYR A 349 -2.49 5.11 -19.76
N LEU A 350 -2.04 6.29 -20.12
CA LEU A 350 -0.69 6.79 -19.88
C LEU A 350 -0.76 8.03 -19.00
N SER A 351 0.07 8.11 -18.01
CA SER A 351 0.10 9.28 -17.12
C SER A 351 1.48 9.60 -16.59
N CYS A 352 1.67 10.85 -16.16
CA CYS A 352 2.89 11.30 -15.51
C CYS A 352 2.64 12.53 -14.63
N GLY A 353 3.45 12.70 -13.61
CA GLY A 353 3.50 13.96 -12.86
C GLY A 353 4.14 15.08 -13.70
N GLU A 354 3.61 16.31 -13.59
CA GLU A 354 4.13 17.48 -14.34
C GLU A 354 5.59 17.81 -14.01
N GLN A 355 6.04 17.47 -12.81
CA GLN A 355 7.41 17.67 -12.34
C GLN A 355 8.23 16.37 -12.32
N ASP A 356 7.70 15.28 -12.89
CA ASP A 356 8.45 14.04 -13.06
C ASP A 356 9.39 14.15 -14.25
N ASN A 357 10.63 13.75 -14.08
CA ASN A 357 11.63 13.75 -15.16
C ASN A 357 11.32 12.81 -16.33
N ARG A 358 10.31 11.95 -16.20
CA ARG A 358 9.83 11.01 -17.23
C ARG A 358 8.80 11.62 -18.19
N ILE A 359 8.28 12.79 -17.86
CA ILE A 359 7.11 13.35 -18.53
C ILE A 359 7.30 13.52 -20.04
N GLU A 360 8.45 14.00 -20.49
CA GLU A 360 8.70 14.22 -21.91
C GLU A 360 8.78 12.91 -22.69
N GLY A 361 9.44 11.88 -22.15
CA GLY A 361 9.46 10.56 -22.80
C GLY A 361 8.10 9.87 -22.81
N MET A 362 7.28 10.07 -21.76
CA MET A 362 5.91 9.55 -21.72
C MET A 362 5.02 10.26 -22.76
N LYS A 363 5.16 11.57 -22.96
CA LYS A 363 4.46 12.34 -24.02
C LYS A 363 4.88 11.90 -25.41
N GLU A 364 6.16 11.69 -25.64
CA GLU A 364 6.68 11.22 -26.93
C GLU A 364 6.16 9.82 -27.25
N PHE A 365 6.10 8.94 -26.26
CA PHE A 365 5.51 7.62 -26.44
C PHE A 365 4.02 7.71 -26.76
N LYS A 366 3.26 8.55 -26.06
CA LYS A 366 1.85 8.81 -26.37
C LYS A 366 1.67 9.29 -27.80
N LYS A 367 2.48 10.27 -28.24
CA LYS A 367 2.47 10.78 -29.62
C LYS A 367 2.77 9.67 -30.63
N THR A 368 3.75 8.81 -30.34
CA THR A 368 4.07 7.65 -31.19
C THR A 368 2.87 6.72 -31.35
N LEU A 369 2.14 6.43 -30.28
CA LEU A 369 0.93 5.59 -30.36
C LEU A 369 -0.16 6.24 -31.20
N ASP A 370 -0.37 7.55 -31.09
CA ASP A 370 -1.34 8.28 -31.92
C ASP A 370 -0.96 8.22 -33.41
N GLU A 371 0.30 8.50 -33.74
CA GLU A 371 0.83 8.45 -35.10
C GLU A 371 0.71 7.05 -35.74
N LYS A 372 0.80 6.00 -34.93
CA LYS A 372 0.61 4.61 -35.33
C LYS A 372 -0.86 4.16 -35.35
N GLY A 373 -1.78 5.06 -35.04
CA GLY A 373 -3.22 4.81 -35.11
C GLY A 373 -3.77 3.93 -33.97
N TYR A 374 -3.11 3.89 -32.81
CA TYR A 374 -3.65 3.21 -31.65
C TYR A 374 -4.92 3.89 -31.16
N LYS A 375 -5.92 3.09 -30.79
CA LYS A 375 -7.20 3.56 -30.27
C LYS A 375 -7.26 3.40 -28.74
N GLY A 376 -8.15 4.19 -28.11
CA GLY A 376 -8.34 4.09 -26.67
C GLY A 376 -7.18 4.64 -25.85
N VAL A 377 -6.26 5.40 -26.48
CA VAL A 377 -5.12 6.03 -25.78
C VAL A 377 -5.61 7.26 -25.03
N VAL A 378 -5.46 7.22 -23.70
CA VAL A 378 -5.79 8.31 -22.78
C VAL A 378 -4.49 8.83 -22.19
N TRP A 379 -4.32 10.15 -22.18
CA TRP A 379 -3.21 10.83 -21.52
C TRP A 379 -3.71 11.71 -20.38
N GLU A 380 -3.10 11.55 -19.21
CA GLU A 380 -3.34 12.41 -18.05
C GLU A 380 -2.02 12.90 -17.47
N GLN A 381 -2.01 14.13 -16.97
CA GLN A 381 -0.90 14.67 -16.19
C GLN A 381 -1.42 15.40 -14.95
N TRP A 382 -0.70 15.26 -13.86
CA TRP A 382 -1.10 15.80 -12.56
C TRP A 382 0.01 16.67 -11.95
N PRO A 383 -0.34 17.74 -11.25
CA PRO A 383 0.63 18.49 -10.46
C PRO A 383 1.34 17.58 -9.46
N GLY A 384 2.67 17.51 -9.55
CA GLY A 384 3.53 16.67 -8.72
C GLY A 384 4.62 15.97 -9.50
N GLY A 385 5.54 15.37 -8.78
CA GLY A 385 6.66 14.61 -9.33
C GLY A 385 6.37 13.10 -9.33
N HIS A 386 7.41 12.31 -9.11
CA HIS A 386 7.34 10.85 -9.01
C HIS A 386 6.89 10.43 -7.62
N GLU A 387 5.61 10.57 -7.30
CA GLU A 387 5.09 10.49 -5.94
C GLU A 387 3.64 9.96 -5.83
N TRP A 388 3.28 9.49 -4.63
CA TRP A 388 2.01 8.84 -4.36
C TRP A 388 0.77 9.72 -4.62
N LYS A 389 0.84 11.03 -4.45
CA LYS A 389 -0.29 11.91 -4.76
C LYS A 389 -0.67 11.86 -6.24
N VAL A 390 0.30 11.72 -7.14
CA VAL A 390 0.09 11.52 -8.57
C VAL A 390 -0.52 10.16 -8.82
N TRP A 391 0.08 9.10 -8.30
CA TRP A 391 -0.38 7.72 -8.55
C TRP A 391 -1.75 7.40 -7.96
N ARG A 392 -2.13 8.01 -6.83
CA ARG A 392 -3.50 7.91 -6.31
C ARG A 392 -4.54 8.53 -7.26
N ARG A 393 -4.20 9.65 -7.90
CA ARG A 393 -5.04 10.29 -8.92
C ARG A 393 -5.12 9.45 -10.18
N ASP A 394 -4.01 8.85 -10.61
CA ASP A 394 -3.96 7.93 -11.74
C ASP A 394 -4.88 6.72 -11.51
N LEU A 395 -4.79 6.10 -10.34
CA LEU A 395 -5.68 5.00 -9.99
C LEU A 395 -7.15 5.46 -10.04
N ALA A 396 -7.48 6.59 -9.40
CA ALA A 396 -8.84 7.12 -9.39
C ALA A 396 -9.35 7.44 -10.79
N ALA A 397 -8.52 7.97 -11.68
CA ALA A 397 -8.89 8.24 -13.07
C ALA A 397 -9.05 6.93 -13.87
N PHE A 398 -8.09 6.03 -13.79
CA PHE A 398 -8.06 4.79 -14.55
C PHE A 398 -9.25 3.87 -14.25
N VAL A 399 -9.60 3.67 -12.95
CA VAL A 399 -10.71 2.78 -12.58
C VAL A 399 -12.08 3.30 -13.03
N GLN A 400 -12.20 4.57 -13.35
CA GLN A 400 -13.40 5.15 -13.94
C GLN A 400 -13.52 4.91 -15.45
N LEU A 401 -12.48 4.48 -16.12
CA LEU A 401 -12.46 4.23 -17.57
C LEU A 401 -12.68 2.77 -17.94
N ILE A 402 -12.26 1.85 -17.06
CA ILE A 402 -12.24 0.41 -17.32
C ILE A 402 -13.57 -0.27 -16.95
N PHE A 403 -13.85 -1.41 -17.60
CA PHE A 403 -15.00 -2.27 -17.32
C PHE A 403 -16.37 -1.58 -17.43
N LYS A 404 -16.46 -0.50 -18.20
CA LYS A 404 -17.73 0.13 -18.54
C LYS A 404 -18.56 -0.82 -19.43
N LYS A 405 -19.86 -0.90 -19.13
CA LYS A 405 -20.83 -1.66 -19.93
C LYS A 405 -21.12 -0.96 -21.26
#